data_95a5b055a9ce981a00fb9b87a9a3db81
#
_entry.id   95a5b055a9ce981a00fb9b87a9a3db81
#
_cell.length_a   1.000
_cell.length_b   1.000
_cell.length_c   1.000
_cell.angle_alpha   90.00
_cell.angle_beta   90.00
_cell.angle_gamma   90.00
#
_symmetry.space_group_name_H-M   'P 1'
#
loop_
_entity.id
_entity.type
_entity.pdbx_description
1 polymer ?
#
loop_
_entity_poly.entity_id
_entity_poly.type
_entity_poly.pdbx_seq_one_letter_code
_entity_poly.pdbx_strand_id
1 'polypeptide(L)'
;SINLFDEFIVDLEPQFLLQRSLKGNTKSFVKLGDSITGDKVKRETTLKDYFALNSQIKGKINNWKLETDQQISSFDSEKFSEALRFNSNLSKNISFFNSLWNKSFYGIYRERVWNGSIGETEIYLGYGSKLKKQNTWEVNGIRKTEILSFGFANIKAEALNNNNLVTSTKGNLFYLLDQKFPIIVGEPSNIFVDSSYRYIPKPIKRGLSLQTKLELLYSLYDSGNNQQYVSLGAGPEIVYGNFKKKSFDYTKISVLPIYKIKSGDSPFKFDQISDKFTLDFTYDQQLYGPLILKSSAILNLDSDSKDYGDLINSKISLNWKKRSYEFGIFYQPHNEAGGISFTLFGFK
;
A
#
# COMPACT_ATOMS: atom_id res chain seq x y z
N SER A 1 -11.32 18.81 10.53
CA SER A 1 -10.85 18.21 11.81
C SER A 1 -11.67 18.76 12.98
N ILE A 2 -12.08 17.89 13.87
CA ILE A 2 -12.80 18.26 15.10
C ILE A 2 -11.86 17.96 16.26
N ASN A 3 -11.52 18.97 17.03
CA ASN A 3 -10.79 18.79 18.30
C ASN A 3 -11.81 18.39 19.37
N LEU A 4 -11.77 17.15 19.81
CA LEU A 4 -12.65 16.65 20.86
C LEU A 4 -12.06 16.90 22.27
N PHE A 5 -10.74 16.95 22.39
CA PHE A 5 -9.99 17.25 23.62
C PHE A 5 -8.62 17.84 23.22
N ASP A 6 -7.92 18.51 24.11
CA ASP A 6 -6.61 19.17 23.82
C ASP A 6 -5.53 18.22 23.27
N GLU A 7 -5.67 16.91 23.45
CA GLU A 7 -4.75 15.88 22.94
C GLU A 7 -5.38 14.93 21.91
N PHE A 8 -6.64 15.13 21.54
CA PHE A 8 -7.37 14.22 20.65
C PHE A 8 -7.88 14.97 19.42
N ILE A 9 -7.14 14.84 18.32
CA ILE A 9 -7.52 15.40 17.02
C ILE A 9 -8.16 14.28 16.23
N VAL A 10 -9.43 14.42 15.89
CA VAL A 10 -10.15 13.53 14.98
C VAL A 10 -10.20 14.18 13.61
N ASP A 11 -9.43 13.66 12.67
CA ASP A 11 -9.55 14.02 11.28
C ASP A 11 -10.58 13.08 10.62
N LEU A 12 -11.75 13.61 10.32
CA LEU A 12 -12.75 12.95 9.50
C LEU A 12 -12.50 13.41 8.05
N GLU A 13 -11.95 12.56 7.22
CA GLU A 13 -11.86 12.76 5.78
C GLU A 13 -12.89 11.85 5.09
N PRO A 14 -14.11 12.32 4.85
CA PRO A 14 -15.05 11.58 4.02
C PRO A 14 -14.49 11.52 2.59
N GLN A 15 -14.19 10.33 2.12
CA GLN A 15 -13.81 10.11 0.74
C GLN A 15 -14.98 9.49 0.00
N PHE A 16 -15.48 10.21 -0.98
CA PHE A 16 -16.53 9.73 -1.87
C PHE A 16 -15.86 9.07 -3.07
N LEU A 17 -15.92 7.75 -3.15
CA LEU A 17 -15.42 6.98 -4.28
C LEU A 17 -16.61 6.47 -5.09
N LEU A 18 -16.85 7.07 -6.24
CA LEU A 18 -17.73 6.48 -7.23
C LEU A 18 -16.87 5.58 -8.13
N GLN A 19 -17.01 4.28 -7.97
CA GLN A 19 -16.24 3.31 -8.76
C GLN A 19 -17.19 2.40 -9.51
N ARG A 20 -17.03 2.34 -10.82
CA ARG A 20 -17.80 1.48 -11.69
C ARG A 20 -16.85 0.63 -12.51
N SER A 21 -17.00 -0.68 -12.47
CA SER A 21 -16.29 -1.55 -13.40
C SER A 21 -16.89 -1.41 -14.79
N LEU A 22 -16.07 -1.58 -15.81
CA LEU A 22 -16.53 -1.58 -17.20
C LEU A 22 -17.51 -2.73 -17.49
N LYS A 23 -17.51 -3.78 -16.65
CA LYS A 23 -18.45 -4.93 -16.73
C LYS A 23 -19.61 -4.83 -15.72
N GLY A 24 -19.87 -3.68 -15.14
CA GLY A 24 -20.96 -3.47 -14.19
C GLY A 24 -20.66 -3.86 -12.73
N ASN A 25 -19.48 -4.34 -12.40
CA ASN A 25 -19.03 -4.54 -11.03
C ASN A 25 -18.13 -3.38 -10.62
N THR A 26 -18.32 -2.86 -9.43
CA THR A 26 -17.50 -1.76 -8.91
C THR A 26 -16.57 -2.30 -7.83
N LYS A 27 -15.28 -2.07 -7.98
CA LYS A 27 -14.25 -2.46 -6.99
C LYS A 27 -13.48 -1.23 -6.56
N SER A 28 -13.28 -1.06 -5.27
CA SER A 28 -12.43 -0.02 -4.73
C SER A 28 -11.23 -0.59 -3.98
N PHE A 29 -10.07 -0.01 -4.23
CA PHE A 29 -8.87 -0.37 -3.53
C PHE A 29 -8.48 0.74 -2.55
N VAL A 30 -8.45 0.43 -1.28
CA VAL A 30 -7.86 1.29 -0.27
C VAL A 30 -6.54 0.68 0.15
N LYS A 31 -5.47 1.46 0.02
CA LYS A 31 -4.17 1.05 0.51
C LYS A 31 -4.15 1.22 2.02
N LEU A 32 -4.21 0.14 2.74
CA LEU A 32 -4.04 0.11 4.18
C LEU A 32 -2.59 0.18 4.57
N GLY A 33 -2.36 0.57 5.80
CA GLY A 33 -1.06 0.50 6.43
C GLY A 33 -0.47 -0.91 6.42
N ASP A 34 0.58 -1.11 7.16
CA ASP A 34 1.28 -2.38 7.24
C ASP A 34 0.33 -3.55 7.45
N SER A 35 0.41 -4.52 6.57
CA SER A 35 -0.33 -5.76 6.69
C SER A 35 0.14 -6.56 7.90
N ILE A 36 -0.62 -7.60 8.23
CA ILE A 36 -0.22 -8.62 9.21
C ILE A 36 1.12 -9.28 8.83
N THR A 37 1.50 -9.25 7.56
CA THR A 37 2.78 -9.76 7.05
C THR A 37 3.91 -8.73 7.04
N GLY A 38 3.61 -7.46 7.27
CA GLY A 38 4.58 -6.37 7.17
C GLY A 38 4.45 -5.54 5.90
N ASP A 39 3.82 -6.06 4.86
CA ASP A 39 3.54 -5.36 3.61
C ASP A 39 2.31 -4.46 3.72
N LYS A 40 2.22 -3.47 2.82
CA LYS A 40 1.01 -2.68 2.68
C LYS A 40 -0.06 -3.49 1.96
N VAL A 41 -1.14 -3.80 2.65
CA VAL A 41 -2.29 -4.48 2.08
C VAL A 41 -3.16 -3.48 1.34
N LYS A 42 -3.62 -3.84 0.16
CA LYS A 42 -4.66 -3.11 -0.56
C LYS A 42 -6.01 -3.66 -0.14
N ARG A 43 -6.86 -2.79 0.38
CA ARG A 43 -8.27 -3.13 0.60
C ARG A 43 -9.01 -3.06 -0.72
N GLU A 44 -9.71 -4.11 -1.05
CA GLU A 44 -10.64 -4.17 -2.17
C GLU A 44 -12.07 -4.29 -1.69
N THR A 45 -12.97 -3.50 -2.28
CA THR A 45 -14.40 -3.66 -2.09
C THR A 45 -15.09 -3.82 -3.42
N THR A 46 -15.91 -4.84 -3.54
CA THR A 46 -16.82 -4.96 -4.68
C THR A 46 -18.04 -4.11 -4.39
N LEU A 47 -18.25 -3.09 -5.18
CA LEU A 47 -19.41 -2.20 -5.11
C LEU A 47 -20.29 -2.46 -6.31
N LYS A 48 -21.57 -2.80 -6.09
CA LYS A 48 -22.57 -2.83 -7.15
C LYS A 48 -23.36 -1.54 -7.07
N ASP A 49 -23.09 -0.61 -7.97
CA ASP A 49 -23.87 0.62 -8.21
C ASP A 49 -24.25 1.44 -6.95
N TYR A 50 -23.43 1.46 -5.92
CA TYR A 50 -23.66 2.24 -4.73
C TYR A 50 -22.38 2.97 -4.25
N PHE A 51 -22.62 3.89 -3.41
CA PHE A 51 -21.68 4.85 -2.86
C PHE A 51 -20.99 4.29 -1.62
N ALA A 52 -19.67 4.34 -1.55
CA ALA A 52 -18.93 3.95 -0.36
C ALA A 52 -18.46 5.18 0.41
N LEU A 53 -18.73 5.20 1.69
CA LEU A 53 -18.18 6.18 2.62
C LEU A 53 -16.93 5.61 3.28
N ASN A 54 -15.79 6.21 3.01
CA ASN A 54 -14.55 5.96 3.72
C ASN A 54 -14.32 7.06 4.75
N SER A 55 -13.98 6.70 5.96
CA SER A 55 -13.60 7.64 7.01
C SER A 55 -12.30 7.20 7.66
N GLN A 56 -11.52 8.18 8.08
CA GLN A 56 -10.29 7.95 8.82
C GLN A 56 -10.33 8.76 10.12
N ILE A 57 -10.07 8.12 11.24
CA ILE A 57 -9.94 8.75 12.54
C ILE A 57 -8.48 8.66 12.96
N LYS A 58 -7.89 9.79 13.29
CA LYS A 58 -6.55 9.89 13.87
C LYS A 58 -6.64 10.57 15.20
N GLY A 59 -5.97 10.01 16.18
CA GLY A 59 -5.93 10.57 17.53
C GLY A 59 -4.63 10.26 18.25
N LYS A 60 -4.39 10.98 19.33
CA LYS A 60 -3.26 10.74 20.24
C LYS A 60 -3.79 10.66 21.67
N ILE A 61 -3.50 9.55 22.34
CA ILE A 61 -3.91 9.29 23.72
C ILE A 61 -2.65 8.88 24.49
N ASN A 62 -2.22 9.66 25.48
CA ASN A 62 -1.07 9.35 26.34
C ASN A 62 0.17 8.85 25.56
N ASN A 63 0.58 9.57 24.53
CA ASN A 63 1.69 9.20 23.62
C ASN A 63 1.43 7.99 22.73
N TRP A 64 0.26 7.39 22.73
CA TRP A 64 -0.18 6.43 21.75
C TRP A 64 -0.88 7.12 20.59
N LYS A 65 -0.53 6.74 19.38
CA LYS A 65 -1.17 7.22 18.16
C LYS A 65 -2.22 6.20 17.74
N LEU A 66 -3.47 6.64 17.67
CA LEU A 66 -4.58 5.87 17.13
C LEU A 66 -4.81 6.27 15.68
N GLU A 67 -4.89 5.28 14.80
CA GLU A 67 -5.34 5.43 13.42
C GLU A 67 -6.41 4.38 13.16
N THR A 68 -7.55 4.82 12.67
CA THR A 68 -8.66 3.92 12.37
C THR A 68 -9.19 4.27 11.00
N ASP A 69 -9.23 3.28 10.11
CA ASP A 69 -9.82 3.37 8.79
C ASP A 69 -11.14 2.60 8.79
N GLN A 70 -12.20 3.25 8.38
CA GLN A 70 -13.53 2.65 8.31
C GLN A 70 -14.07 2.81 6.88
N GLN A 71 -14.78 1.82 6.43
CA GLN A 71 -15.50 1.85 5.18
C GLN A 71 -16.90 1.29 5.37
N ILE A 72 -17.88 2.03 4.90
CA ILE A 72 -19.27 1.61 4.86
C ILE A 72 -19.69 1.57 3.40
N SER A 73 -20.05 0.39 2.90
CA SER A 73 -20.39 0.18 1.50
C SER A 73 -21.90 0.00 1.24
N SER A 74 -22.72 0.00 2.28
CA SER A 74 -24.19 0.03 2.19
C SER A 74 -24.78 0.57 3.49
N PHE A 75 -25.87 1.32 3.38
CA PHE A 75 -26.65 1.80 4.53
C PHE A 75 -27.91 0.95 4.77
N ASP A 76 -28.05 -0.17 4.07
CA ASP A 76 -29.11 -1.14 4.31
C ASP A 76 -28.86 -1.82 5.67
N SER A 77 -29.83 -1.72 6.58
CA SER A 77 -29.72 -2.23 7.95
C SER A 77 -29.52 -3.75 8.01
N GLU A 78 -30.10 -4.47 7.07
CA GLU A 78 -29.98 -5.95 7.00
C GLU A 78 -28.58 -6.39 6.54
N LYS A 79 -27.89 -5.54 5.80
CA LYS A 79 -26.54 -5.81 5.23
C LYS A 79 -25.42 -5.00 5.89
N PHE A 80 -25.73 -4.21 6.91
CA PHE A 80 -24.78 -3.30 7.52
C PHE A 80 -23.53 -4.02 8.05
N SER A 81 -23.71 -5.15 8.72
CA SER A 81 -22.57 -5.95 9.23
C SER A 81 -21.67 -6.48 8.10
N GLU A 82 -22.22 -6.68 6.90
CA GLU A 82 -21.47 -7.10 5.72
C GLU A 82 -20.83 -5.92 4.99
N ALA A 83 -21.43 -4.74 5.11
CA ALA A 83 -21.00 -3.52 4.48
C ALA A 83 -19.93 -2.76 5.27
N LEU A 84 -19.87 -2.98 6.59
CA LEU A 84 -18.89 -2.36 7.46
C LEU A 84 -17.55 -3.08 7.38
N ARG A 85 -16.48 -2.31 7.12
CA ARG A 85 -15.09 -2.72 7.22
C ARG A 85 -14.35 -1.79 8.13
N PHE A 86 -13.45 -2.35 8.92
CA PHE A 86 -12.79 -1.60 9.96
C PHE A 86 -11.35 -2.09 10.12
N ASN A 87 -10.42 -1.16 10.18
CA ASN A 87 -9.05 -1.40 10.56
C ASN A 87 -8.62 -0.34 11.58
N SER A 88 -8.08 -0.77 12.68
CA SER A 88 -7.59 0.09 13.75
C SER A 88 -6.16 -0.24 14.10
N ASN A 89 -5.34 0.76 14.29
CA ASN A 89 -3.96 0.63 14.71
C ASN A 89 -3.65 1.61 15.84
N LEU A 90 -3.24 1.10 16.97
CA LEU A 90 -2.78 1.86 18.12
C LEU A 90 -1.27 1.67 18.26
N SER A 91 -0.48 2.72 18.08
CA SER A 91 0.98 2.62 18.02
C SER A 91 1.68 3.62 18.91
N LYS A 92 2.88 3.24 19.38
CA LYS A 92 3.77 4.08 20.18
C LYS A 92 5.22 3.77 19.85
N ASN A 93 6.05 4.81 19.80
CA ASN A 93 7.48 4.63 19.71
C ASN A 93 8.06 4.35 21.10
N ILE A 94 8.88 3.32 21.19
CA ILE A 94 9.60 2.89 22.38
C ILE A 94 11.09 2.78 22.10
N SER A 95 11.92 3.08 23.07
CA SER A 95 13.37 2.84 22.98
C SER A 95 13.65 1.44 23.49
N PHE A 96 14.28 0.61 22.64
CA PHE A 96 14.66 -0.76 22.97
C PHE A 96 15.98 -1.11 22.27
N PHE A 97 16.96 -1.65 23.00
CA PHE A 97 18.32 -1.92 22.52
C PHE A 97 18.95 -0.72 21.78
N ASN A 98 18.97 0.44 22.40
CA ASN A 98 19.50 1.69 21.85
C ASN A 98 18.97 2.06 20.46
N SER A 99 17.78 1.58 20.13
CA SER A 99 17.09 1.82 18.87
C SER A 99 15.64 2.20 19.11
N LEU A 100 15.11 3.02 18.21
CA LEU A 100 13.69 3.40 18.23
C LEU A 100 12.86 2.32 17.52
N TRP A 101 11.90 1.76 18.24
CA TRP A 101 10.95 0.78 17.75
C TRP A 101 9.55 1.33 17.81
N ASN A 102 8.74 1.00 16.84
CA ASN A 102 7.31 1.24 16.86
C ASN A 102 6.61 -0.03 17.35
N LYS A 103 5.97 0.06 18.53
CA LYS A 103 5.08 -0.98 19.06
C LYS A 103 3.66 -0.64 18.65
N SER A 104 2.95 -1.58 18.06
CA SER A 104 1.56 -1.39 17.64
C SER A 104 0.67 -2.56 18.02
N PHE A 105 -0.61 -2.24 18.26
CA PHE A 105 -1.70 -3.18 18.37
C PHE A 105 -2.69 -2.85 17.26
N TYR A 106 -3.23 -3.86 16.61
CA TYR A 106 -4.15 -3.66 15.51
C TYR A 106 -5.34 -4.58 15.60
N GLY A 107 -6.45 -4.14 15.04
CA GLY A 107 -7.67 -4.89 14.88
C GLY A 107 -8.24 -4.70 13.48
N ILE A 108 -8.68 -5.78 12.86
CA ILE A 108 -9.21 -5.84 11.51
C ILE A 108 -10.57 -6.53 11.56
N TYR A 109 -11.56 -5.99 10.88
CA TYR A 109 -12.86 -6.58 10.71
C TYR A 109 -13.31 -6.51 9.25
N ARG A 110 -13.63 -7.69 8.67
CA ARG A 110 -14.13 -7.88 7.30
C ARG A 110 -13.35 -7.10 6.23
N GLU A 111 -12.08 -7.39 6.12
CA GLU A 111 -11.20 -6.76 5.16
C GLU A 111 -11.01 -7.63 3.92
N ARG A 112 -11.24 -7.06 2.74
CA ARG A 112 -10.93 -7.70 1.48
C ARG A 112 -9.54 -7.30 1.03
N VAL A 113 -8.75 -8.30 0.65
CA VAL A 113 -7.36 -8.20 0.29
C VAL A 113 -7.14 -8.85 -1.06
N TRP A 114 -6.47 -8.15 -1.95
CA TRP A 114 -6.00 -8.76 -3.19
C TRP A 114 -4.64 -9.41 -2.95
N ASN A 115 -4.55 -10.70 -3.23
CA ASN A 115 -3.31 -11.45 -3.06
C ASN A 115 -2.84 -12.02 -4.40
N GLY A 116 -2.12 -11.21 -5.18
CA GLY A 116 -1.48 -11.64 -6.43
C GLY A 116 -2.39 -12.48 -7.34
N SER A 117 -1.89 -13.59 -7.84
CA SER A 117 -2.61 -14.54 -8.69
C SER A 117 -3.74 -15.29 -7.97
N ILE A 118 -3.79 -15.29 -6.64
CA ILE A 118 -4.91 -15.88 -5.89
C ILE A 118 -6.17 -15.02 -6.04
N GLY A 119 -5.99 -13.72 -6.27
CA GLY A 119 -7.08 -12.77 -6.45
C GLY A 119 -7.66 -12.23 -5.15
N GLU A 120 -8.96 -11.95 -5.14
CA GLU A 120 -9.66 -11.38 -3.99
C GLU A 120 -9.85 -12.42 -2.88
N THR A 121 -9.52 -12.02 -1.66
CA THR A 121 -9.65 -12.84 -0.44
C THR A 121 -10.21 -11.99 0.69
N GLU A 122 -10.77 -12.62 1.72
CA GLU A 122 -11.34 -11.92 2.87
C GLU A 122 -10.64 -12.30 4.18
N ILE A 123 -10.24 -11.28 4.96
CA ILE A 123 -9.92 -11.41 6.38
C ILE A 123 -11.18 -11.03 7.14
N TYR A 124 -11.82 -12.01 7.75
CA TYR A 124 -13.06 -11.78 8.48
C TYR A 124 -12.84 -11.08 9.82
N LEU A 125 -11.84 -11.50 10.57
CA LEU A 125 -11.45 -10.92 11.84
C LEU A 125 -9.95 -11.12 12.04
N GLY A 126 -9.27 -10.10 12.49
CA GLY A 126 -7.85 -10.18 12.84
C GLY A 126 -7.52 -9.21 13.97
N TYR A 127 -6.73 -9.65 14.93
CA TYR A 127 -6.17 -8.77 15.94
C TYR A 127 -4.79 -9.26 16.36
N GLY A 128 -3.94 -8.31 16.72
CA GLY A 128 -2.58 -8.67 17.04
C GLY A 128 -1.73 -7.53 17.51
N SER A 129 -0.45 -7.83 17.67
CA SER A 129 0.58 -6.87 18.00
C SER A 129 1.77 -7.00 17.08
N LYS A 130 2.48 -5.89 16.90
CA LYS A 130 3.66 -5.79 16.06
C LYS A 130 4.70 -4.90 16.70
N LEU A 131 5.93 -5.31 16.61
CA LEU A 131 7.11 -4.52 16.95
C LEU A 131 7.90 -4.30 15.67
N LYS A 132 8.07 -3.03 15.25
CA LYS A 132 8.72 -2.67 13.99
C LYS A 132 9.83 -1.66 14.24
N LYS A 133 11.00 -1.94 13.69
CA LYS A 133 12.08 -0.97 13.55
C LYS A 133 12.22 -0.59 12.09
N GLN A 134 12.25 0.70 11.81
CA GLN A 134 12.47 1.22 10.47
C GLN A 134 13.52 2.31 10.53
N ASN A 135 14.58 2.11 9.77
CA ASN A 135 15.63 3.08 9.58
C ASN A 135 15.69 3.47 8.11
N THR A 136 15.85 4.75 7.85
CA THR A 136 16.15 5.26 6.50
C THR A 136 17.30 6.23 6.64
N TRP A 137 18.37 5.98 5.90
CA TRP A 137 19.56 6.84 5.89
C TRP A 137 20.14 6.94 4.49
N GLU A 138 20.93 7.96 4.29
CA GLU A 138 21.64 8.19 3.04
C GLU A 138 23.14 8.32 3.36
N VAL A 139 23.95 7.46 2.74
CA VAL A 139 25.40 7.47 2.89
C VAL A 139 26.03 7.46 1.50
N ASN A 140 26.87 8.46 1.21
CA ASN A 140 27.54 8.60 -0.10
C ASN A 140 26.54 8.60 -1.29
N GLY A 141 25.38 9.22 -1.10
CA GLY A 141 24.33 9.26 -2.12
C GLY A 141 23.50 7.96 -2.25
N ILE A 142 23.88 6.90 -1.55
CA ILE A 142 23.14 5.63 -1.52
C ILE A 142 22.06 5.76 -0.45
N ARG A 143 20.80 5.72 -0.87
CA ARG A 143 19.68 5.67 0.05
C ARG A 143 19.40 4.22 0.44
N LYS A 144 19.31 3.98 1.75
CA LYS A 144 19.00 2.68 2.33
C LYS A 144 17.77 2.79 3.22
N THR A 145 16.86 1.84 3.10
CA THR A 145 15.73 1.66 4.02
C THR A 145 15.76 0.24 4.53
N GLU A 146 15.83 0.10 5.84
CA GLU A 146 15.81 -1.18 6.53
C GLU A 146 14.57 -1.26 7.41
N ILE A 147 13.86 -2.37 7.32
CA ILE A 147 12.72 -2.68 8.17
C ILE A 147 12.92 -4.04 8.79
N LEU A 148 12.81 -4.10 10.12
CA LEU A 148 12.75 -5.35 10.87
C LEU A 148 11.47 -5.35 11.68
N SER A 149 10.66 -6.39 11.56
CA SER A 149 9.44 -6.48 12.34
C SER A 149 9.15 -7.89 12.85
N PHE A 150 8.58 -7.93 14.04
CA PHE A 150 8.05 -9.12 14.69
C PHE A 150 6.56 -8.89 14.90
N GLY A 151 5.75 -9.85 14.53
CA GLY A 151 4.31 -9.76 14.65
C GLY A 151 3.71 -11.02 15.27
N PHE A 152 2.59 -10.81 15.94
CA PHE A 152 1.75 -11.88 16.48
C PHE A 152 0.29 -11.51 16.26
N ALA A 153 -0.49 -12.43 15.70
CA ALA A 153 -1.89 -12.19 15.38
C ALA A 153 -2.75 -13.44 15.54
N ASN A 154 -3.98 -13.24 15.98
CA ASN A 154 -5.03 -14.22 15.83
C ASN A 154 -5.91 -13.80 14.67
N ILE A 155 -6.13 -14.69 13.71
CA ILE A 155 -6.74 -14.37 12.44
C ILE A 155 -7.83 -15.39 12.10
N LYS A 156 -8.99 -14.89 11.67
CA LYS A 156 -10.05 -15.66 11.05
C LYS A 156 -10.22 -15.18 9.62
N ALA A 157 -9.89 -16.01 8.65
CA ALA A 157 -9.88 -15.65 7.24
C ALA A 157 -10.21 -16.85 6.35
N GLU A 158 -10.35 -16.62 5.05
CA GLU A 158 -10.57 -17.69 4.07
C GLU A 158 -9.40 -18.66 4.03
N ALA A 159 -9.73 -19.96 4.11
CA ALA A 159 -8.75 -21.04 4.02
C ALA A 159 -8.13 -21.11 2.62
N LEU A 160 -6.85 -21.56 2.53
CA LEU A 160 -6.14 -21.67 1.28
C LEU A 160 -6.86 -22.56 0.24
N ASN A 161 -7.39 -23.69 0.68
CA ASN A 161 -7.93 -24.73 -0.23
C ASN A 161 -9.43 -24.63 -0.50
N ASN A 162 -10.14 -23.77 0.22
CA ASN A 162 -11.59 -23.58 0.07
C ASN A 162 -12.01 -22.19 0.56
N ASN A 163 -13.30 -21.88 0.44
CA ASN A 163 -13.84 -20.58 0.91
C ASN A 163 -14.34 -20.63 2.36
N ASN A 164 -14.06 -21.69 3.10
CA ASN A 164 -14.42 -21.77 4.50
C ASN A 164 -13.53 -20.85 5.33
N LEU A 165 -14.09 -20.28 6.39
CA LEU A 165 -13.34 -19.49 7.33
C LEU A 165 -12.60 -20.40 8.31
N VAL A 166 -11.28 -20.20 8.42
CA VAL A 166 -10.43 -20.86 9.42
C VAL A 166 -9.88 -19.83 10.39
N THR A 167 -9.60 -20.25 11.60
CA THR A 167 -8.96 -19.43 12.62
C THR A 167 -7.60 -20.02 12.92
N SER A 168 -6.57 -19.20 12.91
CA SER A 168 -5.23 -19.60 13.33
C SER A 168 -4.47 -18.42 13.92
N THR A 169 -3.61 -18.72 14.87
CA THR A 169 -2.68 -17.78 15.43
C THR A 169 -1.41 -17.79 14.57
N LYS A 170 -0.94 -16.59 14.19
CA LYS A 170 0.24 -16.39 13.37
C LYS A 170 1.32 -15.64 14.14
N GLY A 171 2.52 -16.20 14.20
CA GLY A 171 3.74 -15.48 14.54
C GLY A 171 4.55 -15.19 13.27
N ASN A 172 5.07 -13.99 13.08
CA ASN A 172 5.87 -13.67 11.92
C ASN A 172 7.11 -12.83 12.25
N LEU A 173 8.17 -13.10 11.50
CA LEU A 173 9.38 -12.31 11.40
C LEU A 173 9.50 -11.79 9.97
N PHE A 174 9.70 -10.50 9.81
CA PHE A 174 9.89 -9.87 8.50
C PHE A 174 11.10 -8.96 8.51
N TYR A 175 11.92 -9.07 7.47
CA TYR A 175 13.03 -8.17 7.21
C TYR A 175 12.98 -7.66 5.77
N LEU A 176 13.20 -6.37 5.60
CA LEU A 176 13.32 -5.71 4.31
C LEU A 176 14.56 -4.83 4.28
N LEU A 177 15.34 -4.96 3.24
CA LEU A 177 16.40 -4.04 2.87
C LEU A 177 16.14 -3.53 1.46
N ASP A 178 15.84 -2.24 1.35
CA ASP A 178 15.64 -1.54 0.07
C ASP A 178 16.76 -0.52 -0.09
N GLN A 179 17.50 -0.60 -1.20
CA GLN A 179 18.64 0.25 -1.48
C GLN A 179 18.51 0.87 -2.86
N LYS A 180 18.95 2.11 -2.95
CA LYS A 180 19.00 2.85 -4.21
C LYS A 180 20.40 3.42 -4.40
N PHE A 181 21.09 2.91 -5.41
CA PHE A 181 22.45 3.27 -5.78
C PHE A 181 22.39 4.23 -6.95
N PRO A 182 22.82 5.50 -6.81
CA PRO A 182 22.92 6.41 -7.94
C PRO A 182 24.08 6.00 -8.85
N ILE A 183 23.77 5.79 -10.14
CA ILE A 183 24.78 5.47 -11.17
C ILE A 183 25.15 6.76 -11.91
N ILE A 184 24.13 7.52 -12.30
CA ILE A 184 24.29 8.84 -12.95
C ILE A 184 23.51 9.83 -12.12
N VAL A 185 24.19 10.86 -11.65
CA VAL A 185 23.59 11.94 -10.85
C VAL A 185 23.62 13.23 -11.65
N GLY A 186 22.45 13.68 -12.06
CA GLY A 186 22.29 15.00 -12.68
C GLY A 186 22.00 16.08 -11.64
N GLU A 187 21.97 17.31 -12.09
CA GLU A 187 21.65 18.45 -11.24
C GLU A 187 20.20 18.33 -10.70
N PRO A 188 19.97 18.75 -9.45
CA PRO A 188 18.62 18.82 -8.91
C PRO A 188 17.81 19.88 -9.64
N SER A 189 16.51 19.65 -9.79
CA SER A 189 15.59 20.69 -10.24
C SER A 189 15.52 21.81 -9.22
N ASN A 190 15.41 23.05 -9.70
CA ASN A 190 14.98 24.13 -8.81
C ASN A 190 13.56 23.85 -8.33
N ILE A 191 13.28 24.18 -7.06
CA ILE A 191 11.92 24.11 -6.53
C ILE A 191 11.18 25.33 -7.07
N PHE A 192 10.17 25.08 -7.90
CA PHE A 192 9.24 26.13 -8.30
C PHE A 192 7.96 25.96 -7.46
N VAL A 193 7.75 26.89 -6.54
CA VAL A 193 6.48 27.00 -5.84
C VAL A 193 5.61 27.95 -6.65
N ASP A 194 4.71 27.39 -7.44
CA ASP A 194 3.60 28.17 -7.98
C ASP A 194 2.49 28.16 -6.94
N SER A 195 1.90 29.32 -6.69
CA SER A 195 0.81 29.49 -5.70
C SER A 195 -0.48 28.76 -6.11
N SER A 196 -0.64 28.40 -7.38
CA SER A 196 -1.85 27.83 -7.94
C SER A 196 -1.93 26.30 -7.89
N TYR A 197 -0.82 25.57 -7.68
CA TYR A 197 -0.84 24.12 -7.56
C TYR A 197 0.22 23.57 -6.60
N ARG A 198 -0.05 22.40 -6.03
CA ARG A 198 0.92 21.68 -5.21
C ARG A 198 1.90 20.93 -6.09
N TYR A 199 3.07 21.48 -6.26
CA TYR A 199 4.21 20.73 -6.78
C TYR A 199 4.83 19.83 -5.72
N ILE A 200 5.69 18.95 -6.19
CA ILE A 200 6.53 18.15 -5.33
C ILE A 200 7.39 19.09 -4.47
N PRO A 201 7.27 19.04 -3.15
CA PRO A 201 7.92 20.00 -2.26
C PRO A 201 9.43 19.78 -2.13
N LYS A 202 10.01 18.83 -2.83
CA LYS A 202 11.44 18.49 -2.79
C LYS A 202 12.02 18.52 -4.18
N PRO A 203 13.29 18.95 -4.34
CA PRO A 203 13.98 18.91 -5.62
C PRO A 203 14.00 17.49 -6.17
N ILE A 204 13.70 17.35 -7.45
CA ILE A 204 13.82 16.09 -8.18
C ILE A 204 15.22 16.05 -8.78
N LYS A 205 15.98 15.01 -8.49
CA LYS A 205 17.30 14.76 -9.08
C LYS A 205 17.13 13.92 -10.33
N ARG A 206 17.63 14.41 -11.46
CA ARG A 206 17.74 13.61 -12.68
C ARG A 206 18.78 12.54 -12.48
N GLY A 207 18.65 11.44 -13.18
CA GLY A 207 19.68 10.44 -13.18
C GLY A 207 19.18 9.03 -13.41
N LEU A 208 20.13 8.13 -13.38
CA LEU A 208 19.94 6.69 -13.39
C LEU A 208 20.36 6.15 -12.03
N SER A 209 19.55 5.30 -11.46
CA SER A 209 19.84 4.59 -10.21
C SER A 209 19.57 3.11 -10.38
N LEU A 210 20.31 2.27 -9.68
CA LEU A 210 20.00 0.87 -9.47
C LEU A 210 19.22 0.73 -8.17
N GLN A 211 18.03 0.15 -8.23
CA GLN A 211 17.28 -0.25 -7.04
C GLN A 211 17.59 -1.71 -6.75
N THR A 212 17.77 -2.05 -5.47
CA THR A 212 17.87 -3.43 -5.02
C THR A 212 16.95 -3.63 -3.82
N LYS A 213 16.32 -4.79 -3.78
CA LYS A 213 15.37 -5.14 -2.72
C LYS A 213 15.64 -6.56 -2.24
N LEU A 214 15.81 -6.71 -0.94
CA LEU A 214 15.89 -8.00 -0.26
C LEU A 214 14.75 -8.07 0.75
N GLU A 215 13.95 -9.12 0.68
CA GLU A 215 12.92 -9.39 1.68
C GLU A 215 13.09 -10.80 2.23
N LEU A 216 12.90 -10.94 3.52
CA LEU A 216 12.86 -12.21 4.23
C LEU A 216 11.56 -12.27 5.04
N LEU A 217 10.82 -13.34 4.90
CA LEU A 217 9.65 -13.62 5.73
C LEU A 217 9.74 -15.02 6.32
N TYR A 218 9.40 -15.12 7.59
CA TYR A 218 9.16 -16.38 8.27
C TYR A 218 7.88 -16.28 9.07
N SER A 219 6.93 -17.16 8.81
CA SER A 219 5.63 -17.22 9.49
C SER A 219 5.37 -18.59 10.04
N LEU A 220 4.90 -18.66 11.28
CA LEU A 220 4.49 -19.87 11.97
C LEU A 220 3.00 -19.75 12.30
N TYR A 221 2.28 -20.84 12.19
CA TYR A 221 0.86 -20.92 12.50
C TYR A 221 0.63 -22.02 13.53
N ASP A 222 -0.31 -21.81 14.45
CA ASP A 222 -0.69 -22.82 15.45
C ASP A 222 -1.34 -24.08 14.84
N SER A 223 -1.81 -23.97 13.59
CA SER A 223 -2.25 -25.11 12.77
C SER A 223 -1.13 -26.09 12.39
N GLY A 224 0.13 -25.80 12.76
CA GLY A 224 1.32 -26.57 12.37
C GLY A 224 1.91 -26.19 11.02
N ASN A 225 1.24 -25.33 10.27
CA ASN A 225 1.76 -24.78 9.02
C ASN A 225 2.91 -23.81 9.29
N ASN A 226 3.81 -23.70 8.33
CA ASN A 226 4.77 -22.61 8.29
C ASN A 226 4.91 -22.12 6.85
N GLN A 227 5.33 -20.88 6.70
CA GLN A 227 5.60 -20.28 5.41
C GLN A 227 6.83 -19.39 5.51
N GLN A 228 7.74 -19.53 4.58
CA GLN A 228 8.93 -18.71 4.52
C GLN A 228 9.30 -18.36 3.08
N TYR A 229 9.89 -17.18 2.89
CA TYR A 229 10.50 -16.82 1.64
C TYR A 229 11.72 -15.92 1.80
N VAL A 230 12.57 -16.00 0.78
CA VAL A 230 13.60 -15.02 0.46
C VAL A 230 13.25 -14.41 -0.87
N SER A 231 13.17 -13.09 -0.95
CA SER A 231 12.88 -12.35 -2.17
C SER A 231 14.04 -11.44 -2.51
N LEU A 232 14.46 -11.48 -3.77
CA LEU A 232 15.53 -10.65 -4.31
C LEU A 232 15.02 -9.91 -5.54
N GLY A 233 15.22 -8.59 -5.56
CA GLY A 233 14.91 -7.75 -6.70
C GLY A 233 16.08 -6.82 -7.02
N ALA A 234 16.33 -6.58 -8.31
CA ALA A 234 17.28 -5.56 -8.76
C ALA A 234 16.84 -5.00 -10.11
N GLY A 235 16.88 -3.68 -10.25
CA GLY A 235 16.46 -3.06 -11.49
C GLY A 235 16.72 -1.55 -11.56
N PRO A 236 16.63 -0.96 -12.76
CA PRO A 236 16.89 0.46 -12.98
C PRO A 236 15.71 1.34 -12.54
N GLU A 237 16.04 2.52 -12.04
CA GLU A 237 15.16 3.67 -11.96
C GLU A 237 15.76 4.84 -12.69
N ILE A 238 15.03 5.41 -13.64
CA ILE A 238 15.44 6.54 -14.46
C ILE A 238 14.54 7.73 -14.13
N VAL A 239 15.14 8.88 -13.89
CA VAL A 239 14.44 10.15 -13.71
C VAL A 239 15.02 11.18 -14.68
N TYR A 240 14.17 11.70 -15.55
CA TYR A 240 14.55 12.76 -16.49
C TYR A 240 13.42 13.76 -16.66
N GLY A 241 13.70 14.91 -17.26
CA GLY A 241 12.69 15.92 -17.54
C GLY A 241 13.27 17.29 -17.78
N ASN A 242 12.39 18.21 -18.16
CA ASN A 242 12.68 19.61 -18.35
C ASN A 242 12.25 20.39 -17.12
N PHE A 243 13.22 20.86 -16.34
CA PHE A 243 12.94 21.55 -15.08
C PHE A 243 12.90 23.07 -15.20
N LYS A 244 12.45 23.59 -16.35
CA LYS A 244 12.27 25.04 -16.54
C LYS A 244 10.95 25.49 -15.93
N LYS A 245 10.92 26.70 -15.36
CA LYS A 245 9.77 27.28 -14.65
C LYS A 245 8.44 27.23 -15.41
N LYS A 246 8.47 27.48 -16.73
CA LYS A 246 7.25 27.52 -17.56
C LYS A 246 6.82 26.18 -18.14
N SER A 247 7.69 25.18 -18.11
CA SER A 247 7.46 23.87 -18.71
C SER A 247 8.06 22.79 -17.83
N PHE A 248 7.75 22.86 -16.54
CA PHE A 248 8.20 21.85 -15.60
C PHE A 248 7.50 20.53 -15.92
N ASP A 249 8.27 19.57 -16.36
CA ASP A 249 7.86 18.21 -16.52
C ASP A 249 8.92 17.29 -15.91
N TYR A 250 8.53 16.14 -15.46
CA TYR A 250 9.45 15.07 -15.16
C TYR A 250 8.82 13.73 -15.50
N THR A 251 9.68 12.80 -15.84
CA THR A 251 9.34 11.41 -16.05
C THR A 251 10.21 10.55 -15.15
N LYS A 252 9.58 9.67 -14.41
CA LYS A 252 10.23 8.65 -13.59
C LYS A 252 9.75 7.28 -14.04
N ILE A 253 10.68 6.41 -14.37
CA ILE A 253 10.43 5.02 -14.75
C ILE A 253 11.23 4.12 -13.83
N SER A 254 10.59 3.10 -13.28
CA SER A 254 11.26 2.06 -12.52
C SER A 254 10.80 0.69 -13.02
N VAL A 255 11.75 -0.20 -13.20
CA VAL A 255 11.53 -1.59 -13.61
C VAL A 255 12.29 -2.47 -12.63
N LEU A 256 11.58 -3.30 -11.88
CA LEU A 256 12.17 -4.11 -10.83
C LEU A 256 11.69 -5.56 -10.94
N PRO A 257 12.45 -6.44 -11.61
CA PRO A 257 12.24 -7.87 -11.51
C PRO A 257 12.52 -8.36 -10.08
N ILE A 258 11.63 -9.19 -9.58
CA ILE A 258 11.68 -9.74 -8.22
C ILE A 258 11.50 -11.25 -8.29
N TYR A 259 12.45 -11.97 -7.74
CA TYR A 259 12.41 -13.43 -7.63
C TYR A 259 12.28 -13.85 -6.17
N LYS A 260 11.37 -14.80 -5.89
CA LYS A 260 11.08 -15.33 -4.56
C LYS A 260 11.35 -16.83 -4.49
N ILE A 261 12.18 -17.23 -3.55
CA ILE A 261 12.37 -18.63 -3.17
C ILE A 261 11.50 -18.88 -1.96
N LYS A 262 10.47 -19.70 -2.09
CA LYS A 262 9.51 -19.98 -1.02
C LYS A 262 9.56 -21.43 -0.55
N SER A 263 9.17 -21.65 0.71
CA SER A 263 8.92 -22.98 1.28
C SER A 263 7.77 -22.91 2.25
N GLY A 264 6.97 -23.97 2.28
CA GLY A 264 5.80 -24.05 3.11
C GLY A 264 4.61 -23.24 2.59
N ASP A 265 3.49 -23.33 3.28
CA ASP A 265 2.24 -22.71 2.89
C ASP A 265 1.52 -22.10 4.09
N SER A 266 0.81 -21.00 3.82
CA SER A 266 -0.13 -20.40 4.77
C SER A 266 -1.43 -21.22 4.85
N PRO A 267 -2.09 -21.29 6.01
CA PRO A 267 -3.45 -21.81 6.08
C PRO A 267 -4.48 -20.88 5.41
N PHE A 268 -4.10 -19.64 5.09
CA PHE A 268 -4.97 -18.59 4.57
C PHE A 268 -4.65 -18.20 3.14
N LYS A 269 -5.68 -17.85 2.35
CA LYS A 269 -5.50 -17.31 1.00
C LYS A 269 -4.82 -15.95 0.99
N PHE A 270 -5.17 -15.06 1.91
CA PHE A 270 -4.75 -13.66 1.86
C PHE A 270 -3.24 -13.43 2.00
N ASP A 271 -2.52 -14.33 2.67
CA ASP A 271 -1.09 -14.22 2.89
C ASP A 271 -0.26 -15.36 2.26
N GLN A 272 -0.90 -16.23 1.48
CA GLN A 272 -0.21 -17.24 0.72
C GLN A 272 0.70 -16.60 -0.33
N ILE A 273 1.92 -17.07 -0.43
CA ILE A 273 2.86 -16.63 -1.45
C ILE A 273 2.62 -17.44 -2.71
N SER A 274 2.07 -16.79 -3.75
CA SER A 274 1.70 -17.43 -5.02
C SER A 274 2.73 -17.17 -6.12
N ASP A 275 3.15 -15.91 -6.24
CA ASP A 275 3.93 -15.46 -7.40
C ASP A 275 5.42 -15.47 -7.07
N LYS A 276 6.16 -16.41 -7.67
CA LYS A 276 7.61 -16.58 -7.41
C LYS A 276 8.45 -15.60 -8.20
N PHE A 277 8.05 -15.25 -9.42
CA PHE A 277 8.76 -14.30 -10.26
C PHE A 277 7.82 -13.23 -10.77
N THR A 278 8.09 -11.97 -10.42
CA THR A 278 7.27 -10.82 -10.79
C THR A 278 8.12 -9.70 -11.36
N LEU A 279 7.54 -8.91 -12.24
CA LEU A 279 8.13 -7.67 -12.73
C LEU A 279 7.29 -6.49 -12.23
N ASP A 280 7.87 -5.70 -11.32
CA ASP A 280 7.24 -4.49 -10.83
C ASP A 280 7.63 -3.33 -11.74
N PHE A 281 6.63 -2.68 -12.32
CA PHE A 281 6.80 -1.51 -13.16
C PHE A 281 6.11 -0.30 -12.54
N THR A 282 6.80 0.84 -12.50
CA THR A 282 6.20 2.11 -12.13
C THR A 282 6.57 3.20 -13.13
N TYR A 283 5.60 4.04 -13.43
CA TYR A 283 5.74 5.19 -14.32
C TYR A 283 5.01 6.38 -13.71
N ASP A 284 5.74 7.45 -13.44
CA ASP A 284 5.20 8.71 -12.97
C ASP A 284 5.63 9.81 -13.95
N GLN A 285 4.66 10.55 -14.46
CA GLN A 285 4.94 11.68 -15.36
C GLN A 285 4.11 12.90 -14.98
N GLN A 286 4.75 14.02 -14.83
CA GLN A 286 4.09 15.31 -14.82
C GLN A 286 3.94 15.79 -16.25
N LEU A 287 2.70 15.79 -16.77
CA LEU A 287 2.41 16.14 -18.16
C LEU A 287 2.45 17.67 -18.38
N TYR A 288 1.72 18.38 -17.54
CA TYR A 288 1.61 19.84 -17.62
C TYR A 288 1.07 20.40 -16.30
N GLY A 289 1.83 21.29 -15.65
CA GLY A 289 1.40 21.94 -14.42
C GLY A 289 0.86 20.96 -13.39
N PRO A 290 -0.42 21.03 -13.02
CA PRO A 290 -1.03 20.16 -12.03
C PRO A 290 -1.41 18.77 -12.55
N LEU A 291 -1.25 18.48 -13.84
CA LEU A 291 -1.67 17.22 -14.46
C LEU A 291 -0.57 16.17 -14.35
N ILE A 292 -0.85 15.08 -13.61
CA ILE A 292 0.09 14.00 -13.34
C ILE A 292 -0.50 12.68 -13.79
N LEU A 293 0.23 11.97 -14.66
CA LEU A 293 -0.04 10.59 -15.04
C LEU A 293 0.80 9.66 -14.17
N LYS A 294 0.16 8.66 -13.57
CA LYS A 294 0.81 7.60 -12.83
C LYS A 294 0.36 6.24 -13.32
N SER A 295 1.30 5.35 -13.52
CA SER A 295 1.02 3.97 -13.83
C SER A 295 1.86 3.06 -12.94
N SER A 296 1.26 2.00 -12.48
CA SER A 296 1.95 0.91 -11.79
C SER A 296 1.40 -0.42 -12.28
N ALA A 297 2.25 -1.39 -12.44
CA ALA A 297 1.87 -2.73 -12.86
C ALA A 297 2.79 -3.76 -12.20
N ILE A 298 2.23 -4.89 -11.83
CA ILE A 298 2.97 -6.09 -11.45
C ILE A 298 2.56 -7.18 -12.41
N LEU A 299 3.52 -7.67 -13.17
CA LEU A 299 3.35 -8.73 -14.15
C LEU A 299 3.85 -10.04 -13.54
N ASN A 300 3.08 -11.10 -13.69
CA ASN A 300 3.50 -12.44 -13.29
C ASN A 300 4.41 -13.04 -14.39
N LEU A 301 5.65 -13.32 -14.03
CA LEU A 301 6.64 -13.97 -14.91
C LEU A 301 7.00 -15.39 -14.42
N ASP A 302 6.24 -15.95 -13.49
CA ASP A 302 6.42 -17.32 -13.02
C ASP A 302 5.85 -18.30 -14.06
N SER A 303 6.73 -18.96 -14.79
CA SER A 303 6.35 -19.91 -15.85
C SER A 303 5.59 -21.14 -15.35
N ASP A 304 5.69 -21.44 -14.05
CA ASP A 304 4.95 -22.53 -13.40
C ASP A 304 3.52 -22.09 -12.99
N SER A 305 3.22 -20.80 -13.08
CA SER A 305 1.92 -20.24 -12.72
C SER A 305 0.93 -20.37 -13.89
N LYS A 306 -0.35 -20.60 -13.54
CA LYS A 306 -1.46 -20.55 -14.51
C LYS A 306 -1.64 -19.16 -15.13
N ASP A 307 -1.25 -18.14 -14.38
CA ASP A 307 -1.43 -16.73 -14.71
C ASP A 307 -0.12 -16.12 -15.24
N TYR A 308 0.74 -16.94 -15.88
CA TYR A 308 1.95 -16.46 -16.52
C TYR A 308 1.64 -15.42 -17.59
N GLY A 309 2.28 -14.26 -17.50
CA GLY A 309 2.06 -13.14 -18.41
C GLY A 309 0.91 -12.22 -18.01
N ASP A 310 0.13 -12.56 -17.00
CA ASP A 310 -0.98 -11.74 -16.54
C ASP A 310 -0.56 -10.61 -15.59
N LEU A 311 -1.34 -9.55 -15.61
CA LEU A 311 -1.22 -8.45 -14.65
C LEU A 311 -1.87 -8.85 -13.32
N ILE A 312 -1.06 -9.15 -12.31
CA ILE A 312 -1.55 -9.46 -10.97
C ILE A 312 -1.92 -8.22 -10.14
N ASN A 313 -1.43 -7.07 -10.54
CA ASN A 313 -1.83 -5.79 -9.98
C ASN A 313 -1.46 -4.68 -10.97
N SER A 314 -2.39 -3.77 -11.22
CA SER A 314 -2.11 -2.65 -12.13
C SER A 314 -3.03 -1.47 -11.85
N LYS A 315 -2.52 -0.28 -12.05
CA LYS A 315 -3.30 0.95 -11.94
C LYS A 315 -2.72 2.01 -12.85
N ILE A 316 -3.57 2.63 -13.64
CA ILE A 316 -3.26 3.83 -14.40
C ILE A 316 -4.14 4.94 -13.84
N SER A 317 -3.58 6.10 -13.55
CA SER A 317 -4.35 7.24 -13.06
C SER A 317 -3.86 8.55 -13.66
N LEU A 318 -4.81 9.40 -14.01
CA LEU A 318 -4.58 10.76 -14.44
C LEU A 318 -5.17 11.71 -13.40
N ASN A 319 -4.32 12.47 -12.75
CA ASN A 319 -4.69 13.29 -11.61
C ASN A 319 -4.43 14.77 -11.90
N TRP A 320 -5.43 15.58 -11.64
CA TRP A 320 -5.34 17.03 -11.62
C TRP A 320 -5.19 17.52 -10.20
N LYS A 321 -3.94 17.84 -9.80
CA LYS A 321 -3.60 18.14 -8.42
C LYS A 321 -3.45 19.63 -8.18
N LYS A 322 -4.40 20.21 -7.49
CA LYS A 322 -4.37 21.60 -7.03
C LYS A 322 -3.96 21.70 -5.56
N ARG A 323 -3.81 22.93 -5.06
CA ARG A 323 -3.42 23.16 -3.67
C ARG A 323 -4.44 22.68 -2.66
N SER A 324 -5.72 22.82 -2.96
CA SER A 324 -6.84 22.52 -2.07
C SER A 324 -7.56 21.21 -2.40
N TYR A 325 -7.38 20.68 -3.60
CA TYR A 325 -8.04 19.45 -4.02
C TYR A 325 -7.24 18.68 -5.06
N GLU A 326 -7.53 17.41 -5.18
CA GLU A 326 -7.08 16.55 -6.26
C GLU A 326 -8.30 15.88 -6.88
N PHE A 327 -8.41 15.99 -8.20
CA PHE A 327 -9.39 15.28 -9.00
C PHE A 327 -8.65 14.29 -9.89
N GLY A 328 -9.11 13.04 -9.95
CA GLY A 328 -8.46 12.02 -10.74
C GLY A 328 -9.44 11.05 -11.36
N ILE A 329 -9.01 10.49 -12.48
CA ILE A 329 -9.60 9.29 -13.07
C ILE A 329 -8.58 8.17 -12.99
N PHE A 330 -9.03 6.95 -12.77
CA PHE A 330 -8.15 5.80 -12.75
C PHE A 330 -8.78 4.58 -13.41
N TYR A 331 -7.92 3.69 -13.86
CA TYR A 331 -8.27 2.39 -14.40
C TYR A 331 -7.30 1.34 -13.88
N GLN A 332 -7.82 0.17 -13.58
CA GLN A 332 -7.09 -0.99 -13.04
C GLN A 332 -7.27 -2.16 -14.01
N PRO A 333 -6.36 -2.36 -14.98
CA PRO A 333 -6.48 -3.39 -16.00
C PRO A 333 -6.66 -4.81 -15.45
N HIS A 334 -5.95 -5.17 -14.37
CA HIS A 334 -5.97 -6.52 -13.80
C HIS A 334 -7.35 -6.98 -13.29
N ASN A 335 -8.25 -6.08 -13.00
CA ASN A 335 -9.59 -6.40 -12.53
C ASN A 335 -10.70 -5.65 -13.29
N GLU A 336 -10.32 -4.98 -14.41
CA GLU A 336 -11.22 -4.25 -15.27
C GLU A 336 -12.06 -3.18 -14.55
N ALA A 337 -11.53 -2.62 -13.47
CA ALA A 337 -12.19 -1.59 -12.67
C ALA A 337 -11.65 -0.21 -12.97
N GLY A 338 -12.52 0.78 -12.96
CA GLY A 338 -12.14 2.17 -13.12
C GLY A 338 -13.03 3.10 -12.35
N GLY A 339 -12.62 4.34 -12.21
CA GLY A 339 -13.42 5.31 -11.47
C GLY A 339 -12.86 6.71 -11.47
N ILE A 340 -13.56 7.56 -10.73
CA ILE A 340 -13.23 8.95 -10.50
C ILE A 340 -12.88 9.10 -9.02
N SER A 341 -11.83 9.82 -8.73
CA SER A 341 -11.45 10.16 -7.35
C SER A 341 -11.46 11.67 -7.16
N PHE A 342 -11.97 12.11 -6.03
CA PHE A 342 -11.92 13.50 -5.63
C PHE A 342 -11.48 13.57 -4.17
N THR A 343 -10.42 14.32 -3.89
CA THR A 343 -9.89 14.49 -2.55
C THR A 343 -9.75 15.98 -2.24
N LEU A 344 -10.31 16.42 -1.13
CA LEU A 344 -10.09 17.76 -0.60
C LEU A 344 -8.91 17.72 0.38
N PHE A 345 -7.96 18.62 0.21
CA PHE A 345 -6.86 18.81 1.17
C PHE A 345 -7.28 19.83 2.21
N GLY A 346 -7.32 19.40 3.46
CA GLY A 346 -7.76 20.06 4.67
C GLY A 346 -7.93 21.58 4.63
N PHE A 347 -9.11 22.00 4.91
CA PHE A 347 -9.35 23.35 5.39
C PHE A 347 -8.81 23.38 6.83
N LYS A 348 -7.67 24.07 7.03
CA LYS A 348 -7.24 24.48 8.37
C LYS A 348 -7.99 25.72 8.77
#